data_d6166d28129b21fa3293e2bf40710df5
#
_entry.id   d6166d28129b21fa3293e2bf40710df5
#
_cell.length_a   1.000
_cell.length_b   1.000
_cell.length_c   1.000
_cell.angle_alpha   90.00
_cell.angle_beta   90.00
_cell.angle_gamma   90.00
#
_symmetry.space_group_name_H-M   'P 1'
#
loop_
_entity.id
_entity.type
_entity.pdbx_description
1 polymer ?
#
loop_
_entity_poly.entity_id
_entity_poly.type
_entity_poly.pdbx_seq_one_letter_code
_entity_poly.pdbx_strand_id
1 'polypeptide(L)'
;MTSLRVRLSTAFVAVTVPAVVAAGTLVAPGIASAAPSAGCAPLYVVGVPGTGETSDTGSTDLSSGMLGSIVRPLASLAGSLTKDVAVPYDAGFGGAVKGGDMPYAQSVTQGETRLKTALTQIANRCDNTQFTLAGYSQGAQIVDKIAKQIGQGSGPISADKVAGVALLGNPARQAGSPTFPGSGTRPEALADSGSSAVNNIPPYQAPTPQGGGIGPTADSAGDYGQLEGRVGDFCAPGDLACDAPSNSPIVHVVTNLAGQSKLDQQDPVGTLASVATALGSTAIKAGVDVVNQDVSGDTL
;
A
#
# COMPACT_ATOMS: atom_id res chain seq x y z
N MET A 1 -19.13 10.21 -78.46
CA MET A 1 -18.54 10.18 -77.12
C MET A 1 -19.32 11.19 -76.26
N THR A 2 -20.39 10.72 -75.64
CA THR A 2 -21.38 11.52 -74.94
C THR A 2 -21.18 11.35 -73.42
N SER A 3 -20.74 12.38 -72.72
CA SER A 3 -20.53 12.34 -71.27
C SER A 3 -21.83 12.65 -70.52
N LEU A 4 -22.31 11.69 -69.81
CA LEU A 4 -23.47 11.82 -68.92
C LEU A 4 -23.02 12.38 -67.56
N ARG A 5 -23.42 13.61 -67.21
CA ARG A 5 -23.18 14.18 -65.88
C ARG A 5 -24.41 13.88 -65.01
N VAL A 6 -24.20 13.02 -63.99
CA VAL A 6 -25.17 12.79 -62.93
C VAL A 6 -25.02 13.86 -61.87
N ARG A 7 -26.08 14.63 -61.63
CA ARG A 7 -26.15 15.59 -60.49
C ARG A 7 -26.75 14.84 -59.28
N LEU A 8 -25.99 14.64 -58.25
CA LEU A 8 -26.50 14.21 -56.95
C LEU A 8 -27.00 15.45 -56.17
N SER A 9 -28.31 15.49 -55.96
CA SER A 9 -28.94 16.45 -55.04
C SER A 9 -28.98 15.86 -53.64
N THR A 10 -28.20 16.40 -52.71
CA THR A 10 -28.25 16.07 -51.27
C THR A 10 -29.35 16.91 -50.62
N ALA A 11 -30.45 16.30 -50.26
CA ALA A 11 -31.46 16.89 -49.40
C ALA A 11 -31.05 16.71 -47.92
N PHE A 12 -30.77 17.82 -47.25
CA PHE A 12 -30.60 17.81 -45.78
C PHE A 12 -31.97 17.87 -45.12
N VAL A 13 -32.34 16.76 -44.45
CA VAL A 13 -33.50 16.76 -43.56
C VAL A 13 -32.98 17.18 -42.17
N ALA A 14 -33.32 18.38 -41.74
CA ALA A 14 -33.06 18.85 -40.38
C ALA A 14 -34.12 18.24 -39.44
N VAL A 15 -33.69 17.26 -38.64
CA VAL A 15 -34.51 16.72 -37.56
C VAL A 15 -34.24 17.57 -36.32
N THR A 16 -35.17 18.45 -35.97
CA THR A 16 -35.16 19.17 -34.68
C THR A 16 -35.72 18.25 -33.60
N VAL A 17 -34.85 17.78 -32.71
CA VAL A 17 -35.24 17.06 -31.49
C VAL A 17 -35.46 18.10 -30.39
N PRO A 18 -36.67 18.21 -29.81
CA PRO A 18 -36.85 19.07 -28.62
C PRO A 18 -36.19 18.40 -27.42
N ALA A 19 -35.13 19.06 -26.89
CA ALA A 19 -34.54 18.68 -25.61
C ALA A 19 -35.51 19.07 -24.49
N VAL A 20 -36.25 18.08 -23.99
CA VAL A 20 -36.96 18.21 -22.72
C VAL A 20 -35.90 18.00 -21.62
N VAL A 21 -35.35 19.09 -21.09
CA VAL A 21 -34.55 19.07 -19.86
C VAL A 21 -35.54 18.97 -18.68
N ALA A 22 -35.84 17.74 -18.28
CA ALA A 22 -36.43 17.49 -16.99
C ALA A 22 -35.36 17.63 -15.93
N ALA A 23 -35.30 18.79 -15.28
CA ALA A 23 -34.51 18.99 -14.07
C ALA A 23 -35.15 18.20 -12.92
N GLY A 24 -34.90 16.91 -12.90
CA GLY A 24 -35.17 16.05 -11.73
C GLY A 24 -34.09 16.33 -10.68
N THR A 25 -34.44 17.12 -9.66
CA THR A 25 -33.66 17.20 -8.44
C THR A 25 -33.75 15.84 -7.75
N LEU A 26 -32.72 15.00 -7.97
CA LEU A 26 -32.48 13.83 -7.13
C LEU A 26 -32.06 14.37 -5.75
N VAL A 27 -33.05 14.52 -4.86
CA VAL A 27 -32.81 14.68 -3.43
C VAL A 27 -32.33 13.31 -2.94
N ALA A 28 -31.03 13.08 -2.98
CA ALA A 28 -30.44 11.98 -2.24
C ALA A 28 -30.73 12.25 -0.74
N PRO A 29 -31.12 11.23 0.06
CA PRO A 29 -31.26 11.38 1.49
C PRO A 29 -29.89 11.84 2.02
N GLY A 30 -29.85 13.08 2.52
CA GLY A 30 -28.63 13.70 2.97
C GLY A 30 -28.08 12.96 4.18
N ILE A 31 -26.96 12.29 4.00
CA ILE A 31 -26.02 12.11 5.07
C ILE A 31 -25.53 13.54 5.35
N ALA A 32 -25.91 14.11 6.47
CA ALA A 32 -25.39 15.37 6.93
C ALA A 32 -23.92 15.16 7.31
N SER A 33 -23.05 15.10 6.30
CA SER A 33 -21.61 15.17 6.53
C SER A 33 -21.35 16.56 7.08
N ALA A 34 -20.99 16.64 8.37
CA ALA A 34 -20.48 17.87 8.94
C ALA A 34 -19.37 18.41 8.01
N ALA A 35 -19.45 19.71 7.68
CA ALA A 35 -18.45 20.33 6.82
C ALA A 35 -17.06 20.08 7.41
N PRO A 36 -16.08 19.70 6.61
CA PRO A 36 -14.72 19.47 7.11
C PRO A 36 -14.22 20.72 7.82
N SER A 37 -13.52 20.53 8.95
CA SER A 37 -12.81 21.62 9.63
C SER A 37 -11.87 22.31 8.65
N ALA A 38 -11.67 23.60 8.76
CA ALA A 38 -10.81 24.36 7.84
C ALA A 38 -9.43 23.68 7.72
N GLY A 39 -9.07 23.29 6.49
CA GLY A 39 -7.83 22.59 6.20
C GLY A 39 -7.92 21.05 6.23
N CYS A 40 -9.05 20.46 6.60
CA CYS A 40 -9.28 19.01 6.52
C CYS A 40 -9.96 18.61 5.20
N ALA A 41 -9.72 17.37 4.76
CA ALA A 41 -10.42 16.76 3.64
C ALA A 41 -11.24 15.56 4.15
N PRO A 42 -12.33 15.18 3.46
CA PRO A 42 -13.07 13.96 3.78
C PRO A 42 -12.22 12.71 3.77
N LEU A 43 -11.21 12.65 2.89
CA LEU A 43 -10.30 11.52 2.76
C LEU A 43 -8.85 11.98 2.75
N TYR A 44 -8.01 11.35 3.58
CA TYR A 44 -6.55 11.46 3.50
C TYR A 44 -5.95 10.19 2.92
N VAL A 45 -5.11 10.35 1.89
CA VAL A 45 -4.24 9.29 1.38
C VAL A 45 -2.88 9.44 2.06
N VAL A 46 -2.57 8.53 2.97
CA VAL A 46 -1.29 8.51 3.69
C VAL A 46 -0.39 7.47 3.06
N GLY A 47 0.67 7.92 2.40
CA GLY A 47 1.57 7.06 1.64
C GLY A 47 2.92 6.88 2.31
N VAL A 48 3.45 5.67 2.30
CA VAL A 48 4.80 5.33 2.77
C VAL A 48 5.63 4.88 1.58
N PRO A 49 6.61 5.70 1.13
CA PRO A 49 7.46 5.39 -0.02
C PRO A 49 8.34 4.17 0.22
N GLY A 50 8.84 3.58 -0.88
CA GLY A 50 9.76 2.45 -0.84
C GLY A 50 11.21 2.83 -0.54
N THR A 51 12.07 1.81 -0.49
CA THR A 51 13.52 1.96 -0.31
C THR A 51 14.10 2.92 -1.36
N GLY A 52 14.84 3.91 -0.91
CA GLY A 52 15.48 4.91 -1.78
C GLY A 52 14.56 6.00 -2.32
N GLU A 53 13.25 5.95 -2.06
CA GLU A 53 12.30 6.95 -2.56
C GLU A 53 12.08 8.14 -1.60
N THR A 54 12.52 8.02 -0.35
CA THR A 54 12.46 9.10 0.65
C THR A 54 13.67 9.07 1.56
N SER A 55 13.77 10.02 2.47
CA SER A 55 14.80 10.10 3.50
C SER A 55 14.22 10.70 4.78
N ASP A 56 14.99 10.75 5.84
CA ASP A 56 14.61 11.33 7.15
C ASP A 56 14.03 12.74 7.06
N THR A 57 14.58 13.55 6.15
CA THR A 57 14.16 14.93 5.87
C THR A 57 13.43 15.04 4.53
N GLY A 58 12.90 13.92 4.03
CA GLY A 58 12.19 13.86 2.76
C GLY A 58 10.91 14.71 2.74
N SER A 59 10.42 14.97 1.53
CA SER A 59 9.18 15.69 1.34
C SER A 59 7.99 14.91 1.91
N THR A 60 7.02 15.64 2.44
CA THR A 60 5.69 15.11 2.77
C THR A 60 4.73 15.13 1.58
N ASP A 61 5.20 15.53 0.41
CA ASP A 61 4.43 15.49 -0.84
C ASP A 61 4.49 14.08 -1.46
N LEU A 62 3.34 13.50 -1.74
CA LEU A 62 3.19 12.17 -2.33
C LEU A 62 3.15 12.21 -3.87
N SER A 63 3.60 13.28 -4.49
CA SER A 63 3.54 13.48 -5.95
C SER A 63 4.61 12.75 -6.75
N SER A 64 5.60 12.13 -6.10
CA SER A 64 6.75 11.47 -6.72
C SER A 64 6.82 9.97 -6.39
N GLY A 65 7.73 9.27 -7.05
CA GLY A 65 7.95 7.83 -6.83
C GLY A 65 6.80 6.94 -7.32
N MET A 66 6.83 5.69 -6.91
CA MET A 66 5.81 4.71 -7.30
C MET A 66 4.42 5.12 -6.82
N LEU A 67 4.29 5.54 -5.59
CA LEU A 67 2.99 5.96 -5.05
C LEU A 67 2.47 7.21 -5.74
N GLY A 68 3.34 8.16 -6.08
CA GLY A 68 2.96 9.37 -6.80
C GLY A 68 2.35 9.09 -8.17
N SER A 69 2.81 8.05 -8.86
CA SER A 69 2.26 7.65 -10.17
C SER A 69 0.78 7.20 -10.07
N ILE A 70 0.34 6.73 -8.91
CA ILE A 70 -1.03 6.26 -8.64
C ILE A 70 -1.86 7.36 -7.98
N VAL A 71 -1.30 8.03 -6.98
CA VAL A 71 -2.05 9.02 -6.17
C VAL A 71 -2.34 10.31 -6.93
N ARG A 72 -1.40 10.81 -7.75
CA ARG A 72 -1.61 12.04 -8.52
C ARG A 72 -2.84 12.03 -9.43
N PRO A 73 -3.08 11.00 -10.27
CA PRO A 73 -4.31 10.92 -11.06
C PRO A 73 -5.57 10.92 -10.19
N LEU A 74 -5.55 10.19 -9.08
CA LEU A 74 -6.68 10.14 -8.14
C LEU A 74 -6.94 11.48 -7.48
N ALA A 75 -5.91 12.17 -7.00
CA ALA A 75 -6.01 13.49 -6.40
C ALA A 75 -6.53 14.53 -7.41
N SER A 76 -6.09 14.47 -8.67
CA SER A 76 -6.61 15.34 -9.73
C SER A 76 -8.10 15.17 -9.98
N LEU A 77 -8.60 13.92 -9.91
CA LEU A 77 -10.04 13.62 -10.11
C LEU A 77 -10.88 14.00 -8.89
N ALA A 78 -10.34 13.76 -7.70
CA ALA A 78 -11.06 13.97 -6.45
C ALA A 78 -11.02 15.43 -5.94
N GLY A 79 -10.07 16.22 -6.38
CA GLY A 79 -9.94 17.65 -6.02
C GLY A 79 -9.89 17.88 -4.51
N SER A 80 -10.73 18.76 -4.00
CA SER A 80 -10.77 19.10 -2.57
C SER A 80 -11.31 17.99 -1.65
N LEU A 81 -11.84 16.90 -2.20
CA LEU A 81 -12.34 15.76 -1.42
C LEU A 81 -11.21 14.93 -0.83
N THR A 82 -10.01 15.03 -1.38
CA THR A 82 -8.84 14.29 -0.91
C THR A 82 -7.68 15.21 -0.57
N LYS A 83 -6.87 14.76 0.38
CA LYS A 83 -5.52 15.24 0.63
C LYS A 83 -4.59 14.06 0.68
N ASP A 84 -3.39 14.24 0.17
CA ASP A 84 -2.35 13.24 0.24
C ASP A 84 -1.17 13.73 1.07
N VAL A 85 -0.51 12.78 1.74
CA VAL A 85 0.69 13.06 2.52
C VAL A 85 1.62 11.85 2.46
N ALA A 86 2.89 12.09 2.14
CA ALA A 86 3.94 11.10 2.31
C ALA A 86 4.45 11.10 3.75
N VAL A 87 4.83 9.91 4.23
CA VAL A 87 5.51 9.73 5.51
C VAL A 87 7.01 9.55 5.22
N PRO A 88 7.83 10.61 5.41
CA PRO A 88 9.28 10.49 5.20
C PRO A 88 9.90 9.70 6.35
N TYR A 89 10.90 8.88 6.03
CA TYR A 89 11.70 8.10 6.98
C TYR A 89 13.07 7.79 6.34
N ASP A 90 14.02 7.31 7.13
CA ASP A 90 15.29 6.81 6.57
C ASP A 90 15.01 5.54 5.75
N ALA A 91 14.70 5.70 4.47
CA ALA A 91 14.36 4.63 3.54
C ALA A 91 15.60 3.94 2.97
N GLY A 92 16.68 3.88 3.75
CA GLY A 92 17.93 3.24 3.38
C GLY A 92 17.87 1.71 3.50
N PHE A 93 18.94 1.11 3.01
CA PHE A 93 19.20 -0.32 3.14
C PHE A 93 20.66 -0.49 3.58
N GLY A 94 20.97 -0.07 4.82
CA GLY A 94 22.31 -0.10 5.38
C GLY A 94 23.35 0.73 4.59
N GLY A 95 22.94 1.83 3.96
CA GLY A 95 23.81 2.67 3.11
C GLY A 95 24.00 2.16 1.67
N ALA A 96 23.43 1.00 1.31
CA ALA A 96 23.60 0.43 -0.05
C ALA A 96 22.82 1.20 -1.12
N VAL A 97 21.80 1.96 -0.74
CA VAL A 97 20.95 2.75 -1.63
C VAL A 97 20.72 4.14 -1.07
N LYS A 98 20.23 5.05 -1.92
CA LYS A 98 19.81 6.38 -1.47
C LYS A 98 18.69 6.27 -0.42
N GLY A 99 18.51 7.31 0.40
CA GLY A 99 17.41 7.40 1.36
C GLY A 99 17.87 7.44 2.82
N GLY A 100 19.04 6.88 3.10
CA GLY A 100 19.66 6.86 4.40
C GLY A 100 20.61 5.69 4.58
N ASP A 101 21.22 5.59 5.76
CA ASP A 101 22.21 4.57 6.10
C ASP A 101 21.76 3.60 7.20
N MET A 102 20.51 3.72 7.67
CA MET A 102 19.97 2.77 8.64
C MET A 102 19.91 1.36 8.07
N PRO A 103 20.21 0.33 8.88
CA PRO A 103 19.83 -1.04 8.56
C PRO A 103 18.33 -1.17 8.31
N TYR A 104 17.94 -1.98 7.35
CA TYR A 104 16.54 -2.13 6.91
C TYR A 104 15.54 -2.31 8.06
N ALA A 105 15.84 -3.18 9.03
CA ALA A 105 14.95 -3.43 10.15
C ALA A 105 14.73 -2.19 11.04
N GLN A 106 15.77 -1.37 11.23
CA GLN A 106 15.67 -0.11 11.98
C GLN A 106 14.89 0.94 11.19
N SER A 107 15.13 1.02 9.89
CA SER A 107 14.40 1.87 8.96
C SER A 107 12.90 1.55 8.97
N VAL A 108 12.51 0.27 8.90
CA VAL A 108 11.11 -0.16 9.05
C VAL A 108 10.52 0.30 10.37
N THR A 109 11.21 0.08 11.49
CA THR A 109 10.74 0.49 12.83
C THR A 109 10.56 2.01 12.93
N GLN A 110 11.47 2.79 12.35
CA GLN A 110 11.34 4.24 12.29
C GLN A 110 10.13 4.65 11.45
N GLY A 111 9.93 4.03 10.28
CA GLY A 111 8.79 4.28 9.41
C GLY A 111 7.45 3.97 10.09
N GLU A 112 7.36 2.86 10.84
CA GLU A 112 6.17 2.54 11.65
C GLU A 112 5.86 3.65 12.68
N THR A 113 6.88 4.11 13.39
CA THR A 113 6.73 5.18 14.40
C THR A 113 6.23 6.48 13.76
N ARG A 114 6.78 6.84 12.60
CA ARG A 114 6.39 8.03 11.85
C ARG A 114 4.98 7.93 11.27
N LEU A 115 4.62 6.77 10.73
CA LEU A 115 3.26 6.52 10.24
C LEU A 115 2.23 6.62 11.37
N LYS A 116 2.49 6.00 12.52
CA LYS A 116 1.62 6.12 13.71
C LYS A 116 1.44 7.58 14.13
N THR A 117 2.53 8.33 14.16
CA THR A 117 2.51 9.76 14.52
C THR A 117 1.68 10.57 13.53
N ALA A 118 1.88 10.36 12.22
CA ALA A 118 1.14 11.06 11.18
C ALA A 118 -0.36 10.78 11.27
N LEU A 119 -0.75 9.51 11.38
CA LEU A 119 -2.16 9.10 11.51
C LEU A 119 -2.82 9.73 12.74
N THR A 120 -2.17 9.65 13.91
CA THR A 120 -2.68 10.25 15.15
C THR A 120 -2.83 11.76 15.02
N GLN A 121 -1.84 12.46 14.46
CA GLN A 121 -1.90 13.91 14.30
C GLN A 121 -3.00 14.36 13.35
N ILE A 122 -3.22 13.63 12.24
CA ILE A 122 -4.29 13.96 11.30
C ILE A 122 -5.64 13.66 11.94
N ALA A 123 -5.81 12.50 12.57
CA ALA A 123 -7.07 12.11 13.22
C ALA A 123 -7.49 13.08 14.33
N ASN A 124 -6.53 13.56 15.13
CA ASN A 124 -6.79 14.54 16.19
C ASN A 124 -7.19 15.94 15.69
N ARG A 125 -6.80 16.29 14.45
CA ARG A 125 -7.17 17.59 13.85
C ARG A 125 -8.42 17.51 12.99
N CYS A 126 -8.71 16.32 12.47
CA CYS A 126 -9.71 16.10 11.44
C CYS A 126 -10.63 14.93 11.84
N ASP A 127 -11.53 15.19 12.79
CA ASP A 127 -12.37 14.14 13.42
C ASP A 127 -13.22 13.33 12.43
N ASN A 128 -13.67 13.97 11.34
CA ASN A 128 -14.56 13.36 10.34
C ASN A 128 -13.82 12.87 9.09
N THR A 129 -12.49 12.77 9.14
CA THR A 129 -11.73 12.28 7.99
C THR A 129 -11.64 10.76 7.98
N GLN A 130 -11.68 10.19 6.78
CA GLN A 130 -11.33 8.80 6.50
C GLN A 130 -9.89 8.72 5.99
N PHE A 131 -9.29 7.55 6.13
CA PHE A 131 -7.91 7.30 5.70
C PHE A 131 -7.86 6.21 4.65
N THR A 132 -7.07 6.42 3.60
CA THR A 132 -6.53 5.37 2.76
C THR A 132 -5.04 5.30 3.02
N LEU A 133 -4.55 4.11 3.37
CA LEU A 133 -3.13 3.87 3.59
C LEU A 133 -2.54 3.25 2.33
N ALA A 134 -1.39 3.73 1.88
CA ALA A 134 -0.70 3.18 0.72
C ALA A 134 0.77 2.96 1.03
N GLY A 135 1.32 1.82 0.66
CA GLY A 135 2.74 1.53 0.83
C GLY A 135 3.35 0.88 -0.41
N TYR A 136 4.60 1.20 -0.69
CA TYR A 136 5.36 0.55 -1.75
C TYR A 136 6.62 -0.11 -1.19
N SER A 137 6.86 -1.39 -1.54
CA SER A 137 8.05 -2.15 -1.14
C SER A 137 8.27 -2.09 0.38
N GLN A 138 9.39 -1.58 0.88
CA GLN A 138 9.63 -1.37 2.31
C GLN A 138 8.51 -0.57 3.00
N GLY A 139 7.97 0.45 2.31
CA GLY A 139 6.81 1.20 2.79
C GLY A 139 5.55 0.35 2.87
N ALA A 140 5.38 -0.64 1.98
CA ALA A 140 4.26 -1.59 2.07
C ALA A 140 4.37 -2.47 3.32
N GLN A 141 5.56 -2.95 3.68
CA GLN A 141 5.77 -3.68 4.94
C GLN A 141 5.44 -2.82 6.16
N ILE A 142 5.80 -1.54 6.16
CA ILE A 142 5.47 -0.60 7.24
C ILE A 142 3.95 -0.45 7.36
N VAL A 143 3.27 -0.21 6.23
CA VAL A 143 1.80 -0.06 6.19
C VAL A 143 1.11 -1.35 6.59
N ASP A 144 1.58 -2.52 6.13
CA ASP A 144 1.06 -3.84 6.47
C ASP A 144 1.00 -4.05 7.99
N LYS A 145 2.12 -3.81 8.67
CA LYS A 145 2.21 -3.96 10.12
C LYS A 145 1.25 -3.03 10.88
N ILE A 146 1.12 -1.78 10.42
CA ILE A 146 0.20 -0.82 11.03
C ILE A 146 -1.25 -1.17 10.71
N ALA A 147 -1.56 -1.64 9.50
CA ALA A 147 -2.89 -2.09 9.12
C ALA A 147 -3.36 -3.29 9.97
N LYS A 148 -2.49 -4.28 10.22
CA LYS A 148 -2.76 -5.40 11.13
C LYS A 148 -3.06 -4.90 12.54
N GLN A 149 -2.25 -3.97 13.09
CA GLN A 149 -2.51 -3.37 14.40
C GLN A 149 -3.86 -2.64 14.45
N ILE A 150 -4.19 -1.86 13.42
CA ILE A 150 -5.49 -1.17 13.33
C ILE A 150 -6.64 -2.18 13.29
N GLY A 151 -6.54 -3.19 12.44
CA GLY A 151 -7.58 -4.21 12.32
C GLY A 151 -7.80 -5.02 13.59
N GLN A 152 -6.75 -5.24 14.37
CA GLN A 152 -6.78 -5.91 15.67
C GLN A 152 -7.16 -4.99 16.84
N GLY A 153 -7.45 -3.72 16.58
CA GLY A 153 -7.86 -2.74 17.59
C GLY A 153 -6.72 -2.18 18.46
N SER A 154 -5.46 -2.41 18.09
CA SER A 154 -4.27 -1.92 18.79
C SER A 154 -3.52 -0.80 18.04
N GLY A 155 -4.08 -0.33 16.92
CA GLY A 155 -3.47 0.67 16.07
C GLY A 155 -3.63 2.12 16.56
N PRO A 156 -3.01 3.09 15.85
CA PRO A 156 -3.04 4.50 16.21
C PRO A 156 -4.39 5.18 15.94
N ILE A 157 -5.21 4.57 15.11
CA ILE A 157 -6.59 5.00 14.78
C ILE A 157 -7.49 3.76 14.76
N SER A 158 -8.81 3.96 14.87
CA SER A 158 -9.77 2.86 14.80
C SER A 158 -9.99 2.40 13.35
N ALA A 159 -10.37 1.13 13.17
CA ALA A 159 -10.55 0.51 11.86
C ALA A 159 -11.70 1.14 11.04
N ASP A 160 -12.71 1.71 11.71
CA ASP A 160 -13.82 2.42 11.06
C ASP A 160 -13.38 3.72 10.38
N LYS A 161 -12.21 4.26 10.74
CA LYS A 161 -11.61 5.41 10.05
C LYS A 161 -10.80 5.04 8.81
N VAL A 162 -10.56 3.77 8.53
CA VAL A 162 -9.77 3.33 7.38
C VAL A 162 -10.67 2.85 6.25
N ALA A 163 -10.76 3.62 5.20
CA ALA A 163 -11.54 3.29 4.00
C ALA A 163 -10.90 2.17 3.17
N GLY A 164 -9.57 2.10 3.15
CA GLY A 164 -8.85 1.06 2.43
C GLY A 164 -7.34 1.10 2.65
N VAL A 165 -6.69 0.02 2.31
CA VAL A 165 -5.22 -0.13 2.37
C VAL A 165 -4.73 -0.70 1.04
N ALA A 166 -3.68 -0.11 0.47
CA ALA A 166 -3.02 -0.59 -0.75
C ALA A 166 -1.55 -0.90 -0.47
N LEU A 167 -1.17 -2.16 -0.60
CA LEU A 167 0.19 -2.65 -0.43
C LEU A 167 0.73 -3.05 -1.81
N LEU A 168 1.83 -2.47 -2.24
CA LEU A 168 2.45 -2.70 -3.54
C LEU A 168 3.81 -3.34 -3.34
N GLY A 169 4.01 -4.57 -3.81
CA GLY A 169 5.27 -5.29 -3.64
C GLY A 169 5.65 -5.50 -2.18
N ASN A 170 4.72 -5.98 -1.35
CA ASN A 170 4.85 -6.08 0.10
C ASN A 170 5.83 -7.18 0.54
N PRO A 171 6.98 -6.84 1.17
CA PRO A 171 7.92 -7.85 1.68
C PRO A 171 7.38 -8.71 2.84
N ALA A 172 6.26 -8.31 3.45
CA ALA A 172 5.59 -9.08 4.50
C ALA A 172 4.38 -9.88 4.00
N ARG A 173 4.20 -10.02 2.67
CA ARG A 173 3.10 -10.77 2.08
C ARG A 173 3.15 -12.24 2.48
N GLN A 174 2.02 -12.80 2.88
CA GLN A 174 1.91 -14.24 3.14
C GLN A 174 1.90 -15.03 1.82
N ALA A 175 2.60 -16.15 1.78
CA ALA A 175 2.59 -17.06 0.62
C ALA A 175 1.16 -17.52 0.30
N GLY A 176 0.78 -17.47 -0.98
CA GLY A 176 -0.55 -17.87 -1.44
C GLY A 176 -1.70 -16.95 -1.01
N SER A 177 -1.44 -15.84 -0.33
CA SER A 177 -2.48 -14.89 0.07
C SER A 177 -3.19 -14.31 -1.17
N PRO A 178 -4.54 -14.20 -1.16
CA PRO A 178 -5.26 -13.52 -2.24
C PRO A 178 -4.95 -12.03 -2.27
N THR A 179 -5.23 -11.38 -3.39
CA THR A 179 -5.03 -9.91 -3.52
C THR A 179 -5.86 -9.12 -2.52
N PHE A 180 -7.06 -9.60 -2.20
CA PHE A 180 -7.89 -8.99 -1.16
C PHE A 180 -8.16 -10.02 -0.05
N PRO A 181 -7.32 -10.07 0.99
CA PRO A 181 -7.53 -10.94 2.14
C PRO A 181 -8.92 -10.74 2.75
N GLY A 182 -9.63 -11.85 3.00
CA GLY A 182 -11.01 -11.86 3.47
C GLY A 182 -12.08 -11.81 2.37
N SER A 183 -11.79 -11.26 1.17
CA SER A 183 -12.79 -11.14 0.08
C SER A 183 -12.33 -11.66 -1.28
N GLY A 184 -11.09 -12.12 -1.40
CA GLY A 184 -10.57 -12.82 -2.59
C GLY A 184 -10.14 -11.90 -3.74
N THR A 185 -11.02 -11.66 -4.72
CA THR A 185 -10.69 -10.91 -5.95
C THR A 185 -11.27 -9.51 -6.02
N ARG A 186 -12.03 -9.08 -5.02
CA ARG A 186 -12.64 -7.74 -4.97
C ARG A 186 -12.45 -7.13 -3.60
N PRO A 187 -12.24 -5.80 -3.52
CA PRO A 187 -12.26 -5.11 -2.24
C PRO A 187 -13.69 -5.02 -1.69
N GLU A 188 -13.80 -4.82 -0.38
CA GLU A 188 -15.04 -4.48 0.29
C GLU A 188 -15.09 -2.98 0.59
N ALA A 189 -16.28 -2.41 0.62
CA ALA A 189 -16.48 -1.05 1.06
C ALA A 189 -16.40 -0.96 2.60
N LEU A 190 -16.01 0.20 3.10
CA LEU A 190 -16.19 0.52 4.51
C LEU A 190 -17.67 0.39 4.86
N ALA A 191 -17.98 -0.33 5.94
CA ALA A 191 -19.33 -0.48 6.44
C ALA A 191 -19.97 0.92 6.65
N ASP A 192 -21.25 1.02 6.35
CA ASP A 192 -22.04 2.26 6.51
C ASP A 192 -21.55 3.48 5.70
N SER A 193 -20.58 3.29 4.79
CA SER A 193 -20.10 4.37 3.91
C SER A 193 -21.15 4.86 2.91
N GLY A 194 -22.22 4.11 2.71
CA GLY A 194 -23.25 4.39 1.69
C GLY A 194 -22.72 4.25 0.25
N SER A 195 -21.48 3.85 0.06
CA SER A 195 -20.84 3.73 -1.25
C SER A 195 -21.10 2.37 -1.87
N SER A 196 -21.90 2.34 -2.93
CA SER A 196 -22.06 1.17 -3.79
C SER A 196 -20.97 1.10 -4.89
N ALA A 197 -20.12 2.10 -5.02
CA ALA A 197 -19.13 2.19 -6.08
C ALA A 197 -18.15 1.00 -6.08
N VAL A 198 -17.76 0.52 -4.88
CA VAL A 198 -16.87 -0.64 -4.72
C VAL A 198 -17.48 -1.91 -5.31
N ASN A 199 -18.81 -2.07 -5.24
CA ASN A 199 -19.51 -3.24 -5.78
C ASN A 199 -19.44 -3.30 -7.32
N ASN A 200 -19.17 -2.16 -7.97
CA ASN A 200 -19.04 -2.06 -9.42
C ASN A 200 -17.59 -2.26 -9.91
N ILE A 201 -16.63 -2.41 -9.01
CA ILE A 201 -15.24 -2.71 -9.39
C ILE A 201 -15.20 -4.14 -9.95
N PRO A 202 -14.69 -4.35 -11.17
CA PRO A 202 -14.55 -5.70 -11.71
C PRO A 202 -13.59 -6.52 -10.86
N PRO A 203 -13.75 -7.86 -10.81
CA PRO A 203 -12.81 -8.72 -10.10
C PRO A 203 -11.39 -8.53 -10.63
N TYR A 204 -10.43 -8.52 -9.73
CA TYR A 204 -9.01 -8.52 -10.09
C TYR A 204 -8.65 -9.84 -10.78
N GLN A 205 -8.10 -9.75 -12.00
CA GLN A 205 -7.91 -10.91 -12.90
C GLN A 205 -6.47 -11.41 -12.97
N ALA A 206 -5.51 -10.71 -12.31
CA ALA A 206 -4.13 -11.18 -12.34
C ALA A 206 -3.97 -12.49 -11.55
N PRO A 207 -3.04 -13.38 -11.97
CA PRO A 207 -2.73 -14.57 -11.21
C PRO A 207 -2.31 -14.23 -9.78
N THR A 208 -2.78 -15.01 -8.82
CA THR A 208 -2.33 -14.88 -7.42
C THR A 208 -0.91 -15.44 -7.31
N PRO A 209 0.08 -14.63 -6.91
CA PRO A 209 1.43 -15.13 -6.66
C PRO A 209 1.42 -16.18 -5.55
N GLN A 210 2.18 -17.25 -5.74
CA GLN A 210 2.21 -18.37 -4.80
C GLN A 210 3.32 -18.25 -3.75
N GLY A 211 4.34 -17.47 -4.06
CA GLY A 211 5.41 -17.13 -3.12
C GLY A 211 4.96 -16.15 -2.05
N GLY A 212 5.83 -15.94 -1.08
CA GLY A 212 5.66 -14.97 -0.01
C GLY A 212 6.64 -13.82 -0.10
N GLY A 213 6.50 -12.86 0.80
CA GLY A 213 7.44 -11.77 0.95
C GLY A 213 8.78 -12.22 1.54
N ILE A 214 9.85 -11.51 1.18
CA ILE A 214 11.22 -11.78 1.66
C ILE A 214 11.48 -11.24 3.07
N GLY A 215 10.55 -10.49 3.65
CA GLY A 215 10.69 -9.93 5.00
C GLY A 215 10.73 -11.02 6.08
N PRO A 216 10.99 -10.64 7.34
CA PRO A 216 10.95 -11.58 8.44
C PRO A 216 9.60 -12.30 8.53
N THR A 217 9.62 -13.60 8.74
CA THR A 217 8.38 -14.43 8.86
C THR A 217 7.42 -13.88 9.93
N ALA A 218 7.95 -13.33 11.01
CA ALA A 218 7.13 -12.70 12.05
C ALA A 218 6.31 -11.49 11.54
N ASP A 219 6.77 -10.80 10.50
CA ASP A 219 6.06 -9.65 9.92
C ASP A 219 4.92 -10.10 8.99
N SER A 220 5.03 -11.28 8.38
CA SER A 220 3.94 -11.86 7.57
C SER A 220 2.84 -12.52 8.41
N ALA A 221 3.08 -12.75 9.69
CA ALA A 221 2.09 -13.35 10.59
C ALA A 221 0.91 -12.42 10.90
N GLY A 222 -0.24 -13.02 11.25
CA GLY A 222 -1.47 -12.31 11.62
C GLY A 222 -2.36 -11.97 10.43
N ASP A 223 -3.60 -11.67 10.75
CA ASP A 223 -4.64 -11.23 9.83
C ASP A 223 -4.90 -9.72 9.97
N TYR A 224 -5.73 -9.19 9.11
CA TYR A 224 -6.11 -7.78 9.13
C TYR A 224 -7.33 -7.49 9.99
N GLY A 225 -7.92 -8.49 10.66
CA GLY A 225 -9.05 -8.34 11.57
C GLY A 225 -10.19 -7.53 10.95
N GLN A 226 -10.55 -6.41 11.57
CA GLN A 226 -11.63 -5.54 11.08
C GLN A 226 -11.32 -4.87 9.73
N LEU A 227 -10.11 -4.95 9.20
CA LEU A 227 -9.74 -4.43 7.89
C LEU A 227 -9.76 -5.50 6.78
N GLU A 228 -10.07 -6.75 7.08
CA GLU A 228 -10.23 -7.78 6.04
C GLU A 228 -11.21 -7.31 4.97
N GLY A 229 -10.96 -7.69 3.71
CA GLY A 229 -11.71 -7.21 2.55
C GLY A 229 -11.38 -5.79 2.10
N ARG A 230 -10.81 -4.94 2.97
CA ARG A 230 -10.41 -3.55 2.64
C ARG A 230 -8.92 -3.38 2.37
N VAL A 231 -8.14 -4.44 2.46
CA VAL A 231 -6.70 -4.46 2.12
C VAL A 231 -6.53 -5.05 0.74
N GLY A 232 -5.85 -4.32 -0.14
CA GLY A 232 -5.35 -4.84 -1.41
C GLY A 232 -3.84 -5.06 -1.33
N ASP A 233 -3.39 -6.31 -1.40
CA ASP A 233 -1.97 -6.69 -1.39
C ASP A 233 -1.54 -7.10 -2.80
N PHE A 234 -1.08 -6.11 -3.57
CA PHE A 234 -0.73 -6.24 -4.98
C PHE A 234 0.71 -6.67 -5.15
N CYS A 235 0.89 -7.85 -5.73
CA CYS A 235 2.18 -8.42 -6.03
C CYS A 235 2.19 -8.93 -7.47
N ALA A 236 3.23 -8.58 -8.23
CA ALA A 236 3.42 -9.12 -9.56
C ALA A 236 4.05 -10.53 -9.46
N PRO A 237 3.61 -11.50 -10.29
CA PRO A 237 4.26 -12.80 -10.34
C PRO A 237 5.75 -12.68 -10.61
N GLY A 238 6.58 -13.35 -9.80
CA GLY A 238 8.04 -13.31 -9.88
C GLY A 238 8.70 -12.07 -9.27
N ASP A 239 7.94 -11.20 -8.62
CA ASP A 239 8.50 -10.09 -7.86
C ASP A 239 9.26 -10.62 -6.64
N LEU A 240 10.56 -10.35 -6.57
CA LEU A 240 11.44 -10.87 -5.52
C LEU A 240 11.07 -10.35 -4.12
N ALA A 241 10.42 -9.21 -4.01
CA ALA A 241 10.04 -8.65 -2.73
C ALA A 241 8.80 -9.33 -2.12
N CYS A 242 7.84 -9.76 -2.94
CA CYS A 242 6.53 -10.23 -2.48
C CYS A 242 6.11 -11.62 -3.03
N ASP A 243 6.85 -12.19 -3.99
CA ASP A 243 6.60 -13.52 -4.58
C ASP A 243 7.86 -14.38 -4.57
N ALA A 244 8.65 -14.31 -3.50
CA ALA A 244 9.80 -15.18 -3.32
C ALA A 244 9.34 -16.61 -3.02
N PRO A 245 10.09 -17.65 -3.50
CA PRO A 245 9.77 -19.02 -3.18
C PRO A 245 9.78 -19.25 -1.67
N SER A 246 8.66 -19.68 -1.09
CA SER A 246 8.48 -19.87 0.34
C SER A 246 9.39 -20.96 0.94
N ASN A 247 9.87 -21.88 0.09
CA ASN A 247 10.77 -22.96 0.46
C ASN A 247 12.26 -22.66 0.23
N SER A 248 12.65 -21.39 0.09
CA SER A 248 14.04 -20.96 -0.08
C SER A 248 14.61 -20.31 1.19
N PRO A 249 15.08 -21.09 2.17
CA PRO A 249 15.68 -20.55 3.41
C PRO A 249 16.84 -19.59 3.13
N ILE A 250 17.56 -19.81 2.03
CA ILE A 250 18.70 -18.97 1.63
C ILE A 250 18.25 -17.53 1.33
N VAL A 251 17.10 -17.34 0.68
CA VAL A 251 16.59 -16.00 0.37
C VAL A 251 16.28 -15.24 1.65
N HIS A 252 15.62 -15.87 2.61
CA HIS A 252 15.32 -15.25 3.91
C HIS A 252 16.58 -14.98 4.75
N VAL A 253 17.58 -15.86 4.70
CA VAL A 253 18.87 -15.64 5.39
C VAL A 253 19.61 -14.47 4.78
N VAL A 254 19.71 -14.37 3.45
CA VAL A 254 20.39 -13.27 2.77
C VAL A 254 19.69 -11.93 3.03
N THR A 255 18.37 -11.88 2.98
CA THR A 255 17.61 -10.64 3.25
C THR A 255 17.66 -10.24 4.71
N ASN A 256 17.63 -11.19 5.65
CA ASN A 256 17.83 -10.90 7.08
C ASN A 256 19.25 -10.36 7.36
N LEU A 257 20.27 -10.95 6.73
CA LEU A 257 21.64 -10.51 6.88
C LEU A 257 21.84 -9.10 6.31
N ALA A 258 21.45 -8.89 5.06
CA ALA A 258 21.53 -7.58 4.42
C ALA A 258 20.67 -6.53 5.11
N GLY A 259 19.49 -6.92 5.59
CA GLY A 259 18.56 -6.03 6.28
C GLY A 259 18.99 -5.56 7.67
N GLN A 260 19.95 -6.25 8.30
CA GLN A 260 20.48 -5.91 9.63
C GLN A 260 21.89 -5.29 9.59
N SER A 261 22.53 -5.28 8.43
CA SER A 261 23.90 -4.80 8.26
C SER A 261 23.92 -3.33 7.83
N LYS A 262 24.87 -2.59 8.35
CA LYS A 262 25.33 -1.33 7.74
C LYS A 262 26.31 -1.68 6.63
N LEU A 263 25.99 -1.27 5.41
CA LEU A 263 26.78 -1.56 4.21
C LEU A 263 27.49 -0.28 3.73
N ASP A 264 28.34 0.31 4.58
CA ASP A 264 29.07 1.52 4.23
C ASP A 264 30.40 1.14 3.55
N GLN A 265 30.53 1.49 2.27
CA GLN A 265 31.75 1.30 1.51
C GLN A 265 32.90 2.22 1.95
N GLN A 266 32.62 3.30 2.67
CA GLN A 266 33.59 4.24 3.19
C GLN A 266 34.10 3.86 4.61
N ASP A 267 33.36 2.98 5.31
CA ASP A 267 33.77 2.40 6.61
C ASP A 267 33.77 0.88 6.58
N PRO A 268 34.82 0.26 6.04
CA PRO A 268 34.89 -1.20 5.95
C PRO A 268 34.95 -1.89 7.33
N VAL A 269 35.43 -1.23 8.37
CA VAL A 269 35.49 -1.79 9.72
C VAL A 269 34.09 -1.78 10.35
N GLY A 270 33.36 -0.67 10.25
CA GLY A 270 31.96 -0.58 10.68
C GLY A 270 31.05 -1.54 9.91
N THR A 271 31.28 -1.70 8.61
CA THR A 271 30.60 -2.69 7.77
C THR A 271 30.83 -4.11 8.27
N LEU A 272 32.08 -4.50 8.54
CA LEU A 272 32.40 -5.83 9.08
C LEU A 272 31.76 -6.07 10.45
N ALA A 273 31.77 -5.08 11.35
CA ALA A 273 31.11 -5.18 12.66
C ALA A 273 29.60 -5.34 12.52
N SER A 274 28.98 -4.61 11.61
CA SER A 274 27.54 -4.68 11.27
C SER A 274 27.17 -6.04 10.70
N VAL A 275 27.97 -6.57 9.77
CA VAL A 275 27.79 -7.92 9.20
C VAL A 275 27.96 -9.01 10.26
N ALA A 276 28.96 -8.90 11.14
CA ALA A 276 29.17 -9.86 12.22
C ALA A 276 27.99 -9.88 13.20
N THR A 277 27.44 -8.70 13.54
CA THR A 277 26.24 -8.58 14.39
C THR A 277 25.00 -9.20 13.71
N ALA A 278 24.83 -8.95 12.41
CA ALA A 278 23.74 -9.49 11.62
C ALA A 278 23.86 -11.02 11.46
N LEU A 279 25.06 -11.55 11.25
CA LEU A 279 25.31 -13.00 11.22
C LEU A 279 24.93 -13.66 12.55
N GLY A 280 25.30 -13.07 13.68
CA GLY A 280 24.93 -13.58 14.99
C GLY A 280 23.41 -13.64 15.17
N SER A 281 22.70 -12.58 14.87
CA SER A 281 21.24 -12.54 14.98
C SER A 281 20.52 -13.44 13.94
N THR A 282 21.07 -13.56 12.75
CA THR A 282 20.54 -14.43 11.70
C THR A 282 20.72 -15.91 12.05
N ALA A 283 21.86 -16.28 12.60
CA ALA A 283 22.12 -17.66 13.08
C ALA A 283 21.15 -18.07 14.20
N ILE A 284 20.84 -17.16 15.13
CA ILE A 284 19.84 -17.39 16.18
C ILE A 284 18.45 -17.57 15.58
N LYS A 285 18.02 -16.68 14.66
CA LYS A 285 16.73 -16.79 14.00
C LYS A 285 16.60 -18.05 13.16
N ALA A 286 17.60 -18.38 12.35
CA ALA A 286 17.61 -19.61 11.56
C ALA A 286 17.53 -20.86 12.43
N GLY A 287 18.20 -20.87 13.59
CA GLY A 287 18.10 -21.95 14.56
C GLY A 287 16.69 -22.09 15.15
N VAL A 288 16.04 -20.96 15.45
CA VAL A 288 14.64 -20.96 15.96
C VAL A 288 13.67 -21.42 14.86
N ASP A 289 13.85 -20.99 13.62
CA ASP A 289 12.98 -21.38 12.51
C ASP A 289 13.09 -22.87 12.20
N VAL A 290 14.30 -23.45 12.23
CA VAL A 290 14.51 -24.90 12.08
C VAL A 290 13.84 -25.67 13.22
N VAL A 291 13.98 -25.23 14.47
CA VAL A 291 13.33 -25.87 15.62
C VAL A 291 11.82 -25.80 15.52
N ASN A 292 11.26 -24.67 15.09
CA ASN A 292 9.82 -24.49 14.93
C ASN A 292 9.26 -25.39 13.81
N GLN A 293 9.98 -25.56 12.69
CA GLN A 293 9.58 -26.45 11.60
C GLN A 293 9.61 -27.93 12.03
N ASP A 294 10.64 -28.34 12.74
CA ASP A 294 10.75 -29.72 13.27
C ASP A 294 9.67 -30.03 14.31
N VAL A 295 9.28 -29.03 15.14
CA VAL A 295 8.25 -29.21 16.18
C VAL A 295 6.83 -29.18 15.59
N SER A 296 6.62 -28.50 14.48
CA SER A 296 5.30 -28.40 13.82
C SER A 296 4.94 -29.64 12.97
N GLY A 297 5.87 -30.57 12.76
CA GLY A 297 5.59 -31.85 12.10
C GLY A 297 5.39 -31.78 10.59
N ASP A 298 5.82 -30.69 9.93
CA ASP A 298 5.76 -30.50 8.47
C ASP A 298 6.95 -31.17 7.75
N THR A 299 7.44 -32.27 8.25
CA THR A 299 8.35 -33.15 7.51
C THR A 299 7.65 -34.47 7.23
N LEU A 300 6.91 -34.55 6.11
CA LEU A 300 6.84 -35.76 5.26
C LEU A 300 6.07 -35.41 3.97
#